data_9ca1fe167ef5139b5613c9653322745b
#
_entry.id   9ca1fe167ef5139b5613c9653322745b
#
_cell.length_a   1.000
_cell.length_b   1.000
_cell.length_c   1.000
_cell.angle_alpha   90.00
_cell.angle_beta   90.00
_cell.angle_gamma   90.00
#
_symmetry.space_group_name_H-M   'P 1'
#
loop_
_entity.id
_entity.type
_entity.pdbx_description
1 polymer ?
#
loop_
_entity_poly.entity_id
_entity_poly.type
_entity_poly.pdbx_seq_one_letter_code
_entity_poly.pdbx_strand_id
1 'polypeptide(L)'
;MNTLEIQYVPKQMAVFTTILEDHVEFNKYMKQVILEHRQKFPESIKSNVKAWHSSWTTHQENPKFQPLVDLTLNACKFISAGYFECDDIECKVINLWAMMYEDTEWTKKHSHFPSDFAA
;
A
#
# COMPACT_ATOMS: atom_id res chain seq x y z
N MET A 1 1.06 -1.13 17.07
CA MET A 1 0.82 -2.01 15.92
C MET A 1 0.51 -3.40 16.46
N ASN A 2 -0.45 -4.06 15.87
CA ASN A 2 -0.89 -5.39 16.28
C ASN A 2 0.17 -6.46 16.00
N THR A 3 -0.08 -7.68 16.43
CA THR A 3 0.82 -8.80 16.18
C THR A 3 1.10 -8.95 14.68
N LEU A 4 2.37 -8.99 14.32
CA LEU A 4 2.80 -9.24 12.96
C LEU A 4 2.94 -10.75 12.75
N GLU A 5 2.28 -11.28 11.74
CA GLU A 5 2.40 -12.68 11.34
C GLU A 5 3.30 -12.81 10.12
N ILE A 6 4.10 -13.87 10.08
CA ILE A 6 4.98 -14.19 8.97
C ILE A 6 4.43 -15.42 8.27
N GLN A 7 4.22 -15.29 6.97
CA GLN A 7 3.79 -16.40 6.12
C GLN A 7 4.90 -16.70 5.10
N TYR A 8 5.30 -17.95 5.06
CA TYR A 8 6.28 -18.43 4.08
C TYR A 8 5.57 -19.02 2.88
N VAL A 9 5.89 -18.52 1.70
CA VAL A 9 5.41 -19.04 0.42
C VAL A 9 6.55 -19.74 -0.33
N PRO A 10 6.23 -20.63 -1.29
CA PRO A 10 7.26 -21.26 -2.13
C PRO A 10 8.20 -20.22 -2.76
N LYS A 11 9.45 -20.56 -2.98
CA LYS A 11 10.54 -19.70 -3.48
C LYS A 11 11.14 -18.73 -2.45
N GLN A 12 11.01 -19.04 -1.17
CA GLN A 12 11.66 -18.30 -0.08
C GLN A 12 11.24 -16.81 0.02
N MET A 13 10.02 -16.49 -0.38
CA MET A 13 9.45 -15.18 -0.15
C MET A 13 8.78 -15.12 1.22
N ALA A 14 9.00 -14.04 1.96
CA ALA A 14 8.30 -13.79 3.21
C ALA A 14 7.12 -12.83 2.96
N VAL A 15 5.97 -13.20 3.48
CA VAL A 15 4.79 -12.33 3.52
C VAL A 15 4.48 -12.02 4.97
N PHE A 16 4.38 -10.73 5.29
CA PHE A 16 4.08 -10.25 6.63
C PHE A 16 2.65 -9.75 6.66
N THR A 17 1.88 -10.20 7.63
CA THR A 17 0.48 -9.80 7.79
C THR A 17 0.20 -9.32 9.19
N THR A 18 -0.68 -8.34 9.31
CA THR A 18 -1.18 -7.87 10.60
C THR A 18 -2.63 -7.41 10.45
N ILE A 19 -3.35 -7.38 11.56
CA ILE A 19 -4.70 -6.82 11.64
C ILE A 19 -4.61 -5.57 12.51
N LEU A 20 -5.14 -4.46 12.00
CA LEU A 20 -5.23 -3.21 12.76
C LEU A 20 -6.40 -3.27 13.74
N GLU A 21 -6.18 -2.83 14.98
CA GLU A 21 -7.24 -2.75 15.99
C GLU A 21 -8.36 -1.79 15.58
N ASP A 22 -7.98 -0.67 14.98
CA ASP A 22 -8.87 0.39 14.51
C ASP A 22 -9.27 0.24 13.03
N HIS A 23 -9.17 -0.96 12.46
CA HIS A 23 -9.36 -1.21 11.02
C HIS A 23 -10.70 -0.69 10.48
N VAL A 24 -11.76 -0.73 11.25
CA VAL A 24 -13.09 -0.26 10.81
C VAL A 24 -13.06 1.24 10.53
N GLU A 25 -12.56 2.04 11.47
CA GLU A 25 -12.47 3.49 11.31
C GLU A 25 -11.40 3.88 10.28
N PHE A 26 -10.27 3.20 10.28
CA PHE A 26 -9.21 3.40 9.28
C PHE A 26 -9.71 3.15 7.86
N ASN A 27 -10.39 2.03 7.63
CA ASN A 27 -10.94 1.68 6.32
C ASN A 27 -12.02 2.67 5.87
N LYS A 28 -12.88 3.12 6.79
CA LYS A 28 -13.89 4.14 6.51
C LYS A 28 -13.25 5.46 6.08
N TYR A 29 -12.23 5.90 6.80
CA TYR A 29 -11.46 7.10 6.46
C TYR A 29 -10.80 6.95 5.08
N MET A 30 -10.04 5.88 4.84
CA MET A 30 -9.35 5.68 3.58
C MET A 30 -10.29 5.54 2.39
N LYS A 31 -11.43 4.85 2.58
CA LYS A 31 -12.47 4.77 1.54
C LYS A 31 -12.96 6.17 1.14
N GLN A 32 -13.25 7.02 2.11
CA GLN A 32 -13.68 8.38 1.84
C GLN A 32 -12.61 9.18 1.09
N VAL A 33 -11.37 9.10 1.54
CA VAL A 33 -10.22 9.77 0.88
C VAL A 33 -10.07 9.34 -0.56
N ILE A 34 -10.17 8.05 -0.85
CA ILE A 34 -10.05 7.50 -2.21
C ILE A 34 -11.20 7.98 -3.09
N LEU A 35 -12.43 7.95 -2.59
CA LEU A 35 -13.60 8.42 -3.33
C LEU A 35 -13.49 9.91 -3.68
N GLU A 36 -13.11 10.75 -2.73
CA GLU A 36 -12.91 12.19 -2.95
C GLU A 36 -11.77 12.43 -3.94
N HIS A 37 -10.68 11.67 -3.84
CA HIS A 37 -9.55 11.77 -4.75
C HIS A 37 -9.94 11.41 -6.19
N ARG A 38 -10.72 10.33 -6.38
CA ARG A 38 -11.25 9.96 -7.70
C ARG A 38 -12.16 11.04 -8.29
N GLN A 39 -13.00 11.67 -7.48
CA GLN A 39 -13.86 12.77 -7.94
C GLN A 39 -13.04 13.96 -8.43
N LYS A 40 -11.96 14.28 -7.74
CA LYS A 40 -11.06 15.38 -8.10
C LYS A 40 -10.18 15.04 -9.30
N PHE A 41 -9.75 13.79 -9.43
CA PHE A 41 -8.89 13.29 -10.50
C PHE A 41 -9.54 12.08 -11.19
N PRO A 42 -10.58 12.29 -12.01
CA PRO A 42 -11.33 11.18 -12.62
C PRO A 42 -10.55 10.45 -13.71
N GLU A 43 -9.52 11.06 -14.28
CA GLU A 43 -8.67 10.44 -15.29
C GLU A 43 -7.80 9.34 -14.70
N SER A 44 -7.89 8.15 -15.29
CA SER A 44 -7.05 7.03 -14.90
C SER A 44 -5.72 7.07 -15.63
N ILE A 45 -4.61 6.79 -14.94
CA ILE A 45 -3.35 6.57 -15.63
C ILE A 45 -3.38 5.24 -16.38
N LYS A 46 -2.66 5.19 -17.50
CA LYS A 46 -2.52 3.96 -18.27
C LYS A 46 -1.53 3.02 -17.61
N SER A 47 -1.95 1.81 -17.35
CA SER A 47 -1.11 0.76 -16.79
C SER A 47 -1.61 -0.62 -17.26
N ASN A 48 -1.12 -1.69 -16.65
CA ASN A 48 -1.62 -3.06 -16.85
C ASN A 48 -2.92 -3.36 -16.07
N VAL A 49 -3.66 -2.33 -15.73
CA VAL A 49 -4.90 -2.37 -14.94
C VAL A 49 -6.03 -1.83 -15.79
N LYS A 50 -7.12 -2.57 -15.92
CA LYS A 50 -8.39 -2.07 -16.43
C LYS A 50 -9.27 -1.67 -15.24
N ALA A 51 -9.03 -0.48 -14.70
CA ALA A 51 -9.77 0.10 -13.58
C ALA A 51 -9.37 1.58 -13.46
N TRP A 52 -10.06 2.35 -12.62
CA TRP A 52 -9.54 3.65 -12.27
C TRP A 52 -8.26 3.49 -11.44
N HIS A 53 -7.22 4.21 -11.82
CA HIS A 53 -5.90 4.17 -11.20
C HIS A 53 -5.40 5.59 -10.99
N SER A 54 -5.16 5.97 -9.75
CA SER A 54 -4.58 7.28 -9.42
C SER A 54 -3.11 7.37 -9.85
N SER A 55 -2.52 8.55 -9.74
CA SER A 55 -1.09 8.73 -10.03
C SER A 55 -0.21 7.84 -9.15
N TRP A 56 0.99 7.52 -9.63
CA TRP A 56 1.98 6.71 -8.91
C TRP A 56 2.47 7.36 -7.61
N THR A 57 2.30 8.66 -7.48
CA THR A 57 2.76 9.48 -6.36
C THR A 57 1.58 10.16 -5.64
N THR A 58 0.45 9.50 -5.57
CA THR A 58 -0.78 10.02 -4.95
C THR A 58 -0.55 10.56 -3.54
N HIS A 59 0.32 9.93 -2.75
CA HIS A 59 0.66 10.38 -1.40
C HIS A 59 1.38 11.74 -1.36
N GLN A 60 2.08 12.11 -2.44
CA GLN A 60 2.71 13.42 -2.54
C GLN A 60 1.72 14.51 -2.98
N GLU A 61 0.69 14.13 -3.72
CA GLU A 61 -0.33 15.04 -4.25
C GLU A 61 -1.47 15.28 -3.26
N ASN A 62 -1.74 14.31 -2.39
CA ASN A 62 -2.85 14.37 -1.45
C ASN A 62 -2.40 13.96 -0.04
N PRO A 63 -2.23 14.94 0.88
CA PRO A 63 -1.78 14.68 2.24
C PRO A 63 -2.75 13.84 3.07
N LYS A 64 -4.00 13.66 2.64
CA LYS A 64 -4.97 12.78 3.30
C LYS A 64 -4.57 11.30 3.24
N PHE A 65 -3.60 10.92 2.37
CA PHE A 65 -3.00 9.59 2.35
C PHE A 65 -1.91 9.38 3.40
N GLN A 66 -1.53 10.42 4.15
CA GLN A 66 -0.44 10.33 5.13
C GLN A 66 -0.64 9.22 6.20
N PRO A 67 -1.83 8.97 6.73
CA PRO A 67 -2.03 7.86 7.67
C PRO A 67 -1.64 6.49 7.08
N LEU A 68 -1.90 6.26 5.80
CA LEU A 68 -1.50 5.03 5.13
C LEU A 68 0.02 4.96 4.91
N VAL A 69 0.63 6.09 4.56
CA VAL A 69 2.10 6.20 4.45
C VAL A 69 2.75 5.88 5.80
N ASP A 70 2.28 6.48 6.88
CA ASP A 70 2.83 6.28 8.22
C ASP A 70 2.70 4.82 8.67
N LEU A 71 1.54 4.21 8.44
CA LEU A 71 1.30 2.81 8.73
C LEU A 71 2.28 1.90 7.98
N THR A 72 2.44 2.13 6.68
CA THR A 72 3.36 1.36 5.83
C THR A 72 4.81 1.52 6.28
N LEU A 73 5.26 2.74 6.55
CA LEU A 73 6.62 3.01 7.02
C LEU A 73 6.89 2.38 8.38
N ASN A 74 5.94 2.43 9.31
CA ASN A 74 6.07 1.78 10.61
C ASN A 74 6.18 0.25 10.47
N ALA A 75 5.39 -0.35 9.59
CA ALA A 75 5.48 -1.77 9.30
C ALA A 75 6.84 -2.15 8.70
N CYS A 76 7.34 -1.40 7.71
CA CYS A 76 8.64 -1.64 7.09
C CYS A 76 9.79 -1.53 8.12
N LYS A 77 9.76 -0.52 8.96
CA LYS A 77 10.77 -0.35 10.04
C LYS A 77 10.73 -1.50 11.03
N PHE A 78 9.55 -1.91 11.46
CA PHE A 78 9.37 -3.04 12.36
C PHE A 78 9.92 -4.34 11.78
N ILE A 79 9.63 -4.61 10.50
CA ILE A 79 10.12 -5.78 9.78
C ILE A 79 11.65 -5.71 9.62
N SER A 80 12.18 -4.57 9.25
CA SER A 80 13.62 -4.38 9.05
C SER A 80 14.40 -4.62 10.35
N ALA A 81 13.95 -4.06 11.45
CA ALA A 81 14.60 -4.23 12.74
C ALA A 81 14.43 -5.65 13.32
N GLY A 82 13.21 -6.19 13.27
CA GLY A 82 12.89 -7.46 13.92
C GLY A 82 13.25 -8.69 13.10
N TYR A 83 12.94 -8.70 11.79
CA TYR A 83 13.14 -9.87 10.94
C TYR A 83 14.50 -9.86 10.22
N PHE A 84 14.92 -8.70 9.71
CA PHE A 84 16.17 -8.55 8.99
C PHE A 84 17.34 -8.07 9.88
N GLU A 85 17.08 -7.81 11.15
CA GLU A 85 18.07 -7.34 12.10
C GLU A 85 18.81 -6.05 11.64
N CYS A 86 18.09 -5.19 10.95
CA CYS A 86 18.57 -3.93 10.40
C CYS A 86 17.78 -2.77 11.00
N ASP A 87 18.22 -2.20 12.09
CA ASP A 87 17.50 -1.16 12.84
C ASP A 87 17.91 0.27 12.48
N ASP A 88 18.94 0.45 11.68
CA ASP A 88 19.44 1.73 11.18
C ASP A 88 18.98 2.09 9.76
N ILE A 89 18.03 1.34 9.21
CA ILE A 89 17.51 1.54 7.85
C ILE A 89 16.46 2.65 7.82
N GLU A 90 16.64 3.59 6.88
CA GLU A 90 15.61 4.54 6.49
C GLU A 90 14.69 3.95 5.42
N CYS A 91 13.39 3.86 5.73
CA CYS A 91 12.38 3.41 4.79
C CYS A 91 11.67 4.61 4.15
N LYS A 92 11.39 4.51 2.85
CA LYS A 92 10.65 5.52 2.09
C LYS A 92 9.55 4.88 1.27
N VAL A 93 8.40 5.53 1.20
CA VAL A 93 7.36 5.20 0.22
C VAL A 93 7.70 5.92 -1.08
N ILE A 94 8.10 5.18 -2.08
CA ILE A 94 8.45 5.72 -3.40
C ILE A 94 7.19 5.95 -4.22
N ASN A 95 6.34 4.94 -4.30
CA ASN A 95 5.09 4.96 -5.03
C ASN A 95 3.95 4.53 -4.10
N LEU A 96 2.83 5.24 -4.22
CA LEU A 96 1.57 4.87 -3.60
C LEU A 96 0.45 5.31 -4.54
N TRP A 97 -0.44 4.40 -4.84
CA TRP A 97 -1.60 4.69 -5.67
C TRP A 97 -2.85 3.99 -5.13
N ALA A 98 -4.00 4.48 -5.56
CA ALA A 98 -5.28 3.86 -5.30
C ALA A 98 -5.88 3.34 -6.60
N MET A 99 -6.64 2.27 -6.51
CA MET A 99 -7.41 1.70 -7.60
C MET A 99 -8.85 1.50 -7.18
N MET A 100 -9.77 1.71 -8.10
CA MET A 100 -11.17 1.36 -7.91
C MET A 100 -11.64 0.52 -9.08
N TYR A 101 -12.12 -0.66 -8.76
CA TYR A 101 -12.64 -1.62 -9.73
C TYR A 101 -14.16 -1.57 -9.76
N GLU A 102 -14.71 -1.61 -10.96
CA GLU A 102 -16.10 -1.92 -11.23
C GLU A 102 -16.21 -3.35 -11.74
N ASP A 103 -17.44 -3.86 -11.89
CA ASP A 103 -17.65 -5.21 -12.42
C ASP A 103 -16.92 -5.41 -13.74
N THR A 104 -16.31 -6.57 -13.92
CA THR A 104 -15.53 -6.95 -15.11
C THR A 104 -14.15 -6.26 -15.26
N GLU A 105 -13.75 -5.40 -14.37
CA GLU A 105 -12.42 -4.80 -14.38
C GLU A 105 -11.38 -5.71 -13.72
N TRP A 106 -10.12 -5.55 -14.09
CA TRP A 106 -9.06 -6.48 -13.72
C TRP A 106 -7.68 -5.84 -13.71
N THR A 107 -6.75 -6.51 -13.05
CA THR A 107 -5.31 -6.23 -13.09
C THR A 107 -4.56 -7.45 -13.61
N LYS A 108 -3.64 -7.25 -14.56
CA LYS A 108 -2.72 -8.32 -14.96
C LYS A 108 -1.73 -8.65 -13.84
N LYS A 109 -1.39 -9.93 -13.73
CA LYS A 109 -0.31 -10.36 -12.84
C LYS A 109 1.00 -9.64 -13.21
N HIS A 110 1.65 -9.06 -12.22
CA HIS A 110 2.87 -8.29 -12.40
C HIS A 110 3.74 -8.33 -11.13
N SER A 111 4.93 -7.74 -11.19
CA SER A 111 5.83 -7.62 -10.05
C SER A 111 6.11 -6.14 -9.73
N HIS A 112 6.55 -5.89 -8.51
CA HIS A 112 6.94 -4.56 -8.02
C HIS A 112 8.47 -4.43 -7.88
N PHE A 113 9.20 -5.13 -8.75
CA PHE A 113 10.65 -5.00 -8.81
C PHE A 113 11.04 -3.59 -9.36
N PRO A 114 12.01 -2.89 -8.80
CA PRO A 114 12.97 -3.30 -7.76
C PRO A 114 12.64 -2.83 -6.34
N SER A 115 11.38 -2.72 -5.94
CA SER A 115 11.00 -2.34 -4.58
C SER A 115 11.48 -3.36 -3.55
N ASP A 116 11.98 -2.89 -2.40
CA ASP A 116 12.35 -3.74 -1.27
C ASP A 116 11.12 -4.31 -0.58
N PHE A 117 10.04 -3.51 -0.50
CA PHE A 117 8.74 -3.90 0.05
C PHE A 117 7.62 -3.53 -0.91
N ALA A 118 6.60 -4.38 -0.98
CA ALA A 118 5.31 -4.09 -1.61
C ALA A 118 4.19 -4.38 -0.60
N ALA A 119 3.25 -3.44 -0.44
CA ALA A 119 2.15 -3.53 0.51
C ALA A 119 0.81 -3.27 -0.17
#